data_6892e4e4294e6f8eb2a09ef73fef5ecd
#
_entry.id   6892e4e4294e6f8eb2a09ef73fef5ecd
#
_cell.length_a   1.000
_cell.length_b   1.000
_cell.length_c   1.000
_cell.angle_alpha   90.00
_cell.angle_beta   90.00
_cell.angle_gamma   90.00
#
_symmetry.space_group_name_H-M   'P 1'
#
loop_
_entity.id
_entity.type
_entity.pdbx_description
1 polymer ?
#
loop_
_entity_poly.entity_id
_entity_poly.type
_entity_poly.pdbx_seq_one_letter_code
_entity_poly.pdbx_strand_id
1 'polypeptide(L)'
;FVIVMMLLIISSAASSHEMVPTYPKISGSYVDGLQKTTMTMFNKRADVEYYEIGVFTEDWRPIPFVSQYKVWKIPYLSTVSFDIFIRDQDAKKVTYICSQSKLKKDNAKRTAVSSRICSKVKKVGEE
;
A
#
# COMPACT_ATOMS: atom_id res chain seq x y z
N PHE A 1 -40.64 -12.06 11.03
CA PHE A 1 -39.56 -13.05 11.20
C PHE A 1 -38.61 -13.10 10.03
N VAL A 2 -39.12 -13.05 8.80
CA VAL A 2 -38.31 -13.16 7.60
C VAL A 2 -37.58 -11.88 7.29
N ILE A 3 -38.07 -10.75 7.73
CA ILE A 3 -37.51 -9.41 7.45
C ILE A 3 -36.23 -9.15 8.25
N VAL A 4 -36.11 -9.72 9.43
CA VAL A 4 -34.94 -9.53 10.30
C VAL A 4 -33.74 -10.33 9.78
N MET A 5 -33.99 -11.47 9.12
CA MET A 5 -32.92 -12.28 8.54
C MET A 5 -32.36 -11.70 7.24
N MET A 6 -33.14 -10.90 6.52
CA MET A 6 -32.69 -10.29 5.27
C MET A 6 -31.76 -9.10 5.47
N LEU A 7 -31.80 -8.47 6.63
CA LEU A 7 -30.94 -7.31 6.94
C LEU A 7 -29.52 -7.70 7.31
N LEU A 8 -29.24 -8.96 7.54
CA LEU A 8 -27.92 -9.45 7.92
C LEU A 8 -27.02 -9.81 6.73
N ILE A 9 -27.51 -9.72 5.51
CA ILE A 9 -26.79 -10.17 4.32
C ILE A 9 -26.15 -9.03 3.55
N ILE A 10 -26.26 -7.78 4.02
CA ILE A 10 -25.76 -6.63 3.27
C ILE A 10 -24.48 -6.08 3.90
N SER A 11 -23.51 -6.93 4.20
CA SER A 11 -22.16 -6.45 4.42
C SER A 11 -21.32 -6.80 3.20
N SER A 12 -21.54 -6.08 2.10
CA SER A 12 -20.59 -6.10 1.02
C SER A 12 -19.40 -5.26 1.43
N ALA A 13 -18.34 -5.91 1.93
CA ALA A 13 -17.07 -5.24 2.10
C ALA A 13 -16.59 -4.82 0.71
N ALA A 14 -16.66 -3.52 0.42
CA ALA A 14 -16.08 -2.97 -0.79
C ALA A 14 -14.55 -3.04 -0.63
N SER A 15 -13.93 -4.10 -1.16
CA SER A 15 -12.48 -4.21 -1.19
C SER A 15 -11.95 -3.35 -2.33
N SER A 16 -11.03 -2.44 -2.04
CA SER A 16 -10.48 -1.51 -3.02
C SER A 16 -9.20 -2.05 -3.67
N HIS A 17 -8.23 -2.42 -2.89
CA HIS A 17 -6.99 -3.05 -3.33
C HIS A 17 -6.36 -3.79 -2.15
N GLU A 18 -5.38 -4.62 -2.45
CA GLU A 18 -4.63 -5.34 -1.42
C GLU A 18 -3.15 -5.02 -1.53
N MET A 19 -2.48 -4.98 -0.39
CA MET A 19 -1.04 -4.85 -0.33
C MET A 19 -0.50 -5.84 0.70
N VAL A 20 0.47 -6.64 0.30
CA VAL A 20 1.11 -7.62 1.15
C VAL A 20 2.62 -7.48 1.09
N PRO A 21 3.34 -7.86 2.14
CA PRO A 21 2.86 -8.40 3.41
C PRO A 21 2.27 -7.31 4.31
N THR A 22 1.45 -7.73 5.26
CA THR A 22 0.84 -6.83 6.25
C THR A 22 1.89 -6.27 7.22
N TYR A 23 2.90 -7.10 7.53
CA TYR A 23 3.99 -6.74 8.42
C TYR A 23 5.34 -7.01 7.73
N PRO A 24 5.74 -6.14 6.78
CA PRO A 24 7.00 -6.35 6.06
C PRO A 24 8.21 -6.18 6.96
N LYS A 25 9.28 -6.86 6.61
CA LYS A 25 10.59 -6.67 7.22
C LYS A 25 11.49 -5.92 6.26
N ILE A 26 12.20 -4.93 6.78
CA ILE A 26 13.24 -4.24 6.04
C ILE A 26 14.56 -4.92 6.39
N SER A 27 15.27 -5.40 5.39
CA SER A 27 16.52 -6.14 5.57
C SER A 27 17.62 -5.59 4.67
N GLY A 28 18.85 -6.02 4.93
CA GLY A 28 19.99 -5.62 4.10
C GLY A 28 19.79 -5.98 2.63
N SER A 29 20.25 -5.09 1.74
CA SER A 29 20.22 -5.33 0.31
C SER A 29 21.65 -5.53 -0.21
N TYR A 30 21.76 -5.93 -1.48
CA TYR A 30 23.05 -6.04 -2.14
C TYR A 30 23.65 -4.68 -2.51
N VAL A 31 22.92 -3.59 -2.26
CA VAL A 31 23.42 -2.21 -2.47
C VAL A 31 23.89 -1.67 -1.13
N ASP A 32 25.16 -1.28 -1.04
CA ASP A 32 25.72 -0.73 0.20
C ASP A 32 25.01 0.55 0.61
N GLY A 33 24.69 0.67 1.90
CA GLY A 33 24.02 1.85 2.43
C GLY A 33 22.50 1.84 2.28
N LEU A 34 21.92 0.83 1.62
CA LEU A 34 20.49 0.69 1.45
C LEU A 34 19.96 -0.62 2.03
N GLN A 35 18.80 -0.54 2.63
CA GLN A 35 18.01 -1.70 3.03
C GLN A 35 16.81 -1.82 2.12
N LYS A 36 16.23 -3.01 2.05
CA LYS A 36 15.19 -3.34 1.08
C LYS A 36 14.02 -4.06 1.72
N THR A 37 12.84 -3.80 1.21
CA THR A 37 11.67 -4.63 1.42
C THR A 37 10.91 -4.78 0.10
N THR A 38 10.26 -5.93 -0.08
CA THR A 38 9.47 -6.22 -1.27
C THR A 38 7.99 -6.20 -0.91
N MET A 39 7.22 -5.45 -1.68
CA MET A 39 5.77 -5.35 -1.51
C MET A 39 5.06 -5.84 -2.77
N THR A 40 3.86 -6.35 -2.58
CA THR A 40 3.00 -6.80 -3.68
C THR A 40 1.64 -6.14 -3.55
N MET A 41 1.15 -5.56 -4.62
CA MET A 41 -0.18 -4.94 -4.68
C MET A 41 -1.06 -5.64 -5.70
N PHE A 42 -2.32 -5.81 -5.35
CA PHE A 42 -3.35 -6.34 -6.22
C PHE A 42 -4.50 -5.34 -6.33
N ASN A 43 -4.86 -4.95 -7.56
CA ASN A 43 -5.94 -4.00 -7.79
C ASN A 43 -7.27 -4.72 -8.02
N LYS A 44 -8.21 -4.52 -7.09
CA LYS A 44 -9.58 -5.04 -7.18
C LYS A 44 -10.59 -4.01 -7.68
N ARG A 45 -10.13 -2.82 -8.08
CA ARG A 45 -11.01 -1.74 -8.52
C ARG A 45 -10.91 -1.55 -10.03
N ALA A 46 -12.08 -1.51 -10.67
CA ALA A 46 -12.16 -1.22 -12.11
C ALA A 46 -12.08 0.29 -12.39
N ASP A 47 -12.38 1.14 -11.39
CA ASP A 47 -12.46 2.59 -11.56
C ASP A 47 -11.15 3.33 -11.28
N VAL A 48 -10.14 2.65 -10.71
CA VAL A 48 -8.84 3.22 -10.39
C VAL A 48 -7.74 2.30 -10.89
N GLU A 49 -6.71 2.87 -11.53
CA GLU A 49 -5.54 2.12 -12.01
C GLU A 49 -4.23 2.60 -11.39
N TYR A 50 -4.21 3.78 -10.75
CA TYR A 50 -2.97 4.38 -10.24
C TYR A 50 -2.93 4.36 -8.73
N TYR A 51 -1.78 3.95 -8.20
CA TYR A 51 -1.54 3.87 -6.75
C TYR A 51 -0.20 4.49 -6.41
N GLU A 52 -0.21 5.44 -5.49
CA GLU A 52 1.00 6.11 -5.01
C GLU A 52 1.52 5.41 -3.77
N ILE A 53 2.84 5.19 -3.73
CA ILE A 53 3.51 4.58 -2.59
C ILE A 53 4.10 5.67 -1.71
N GLY A 54 3.98 5.48 -0.40
CA GLY A 54 4.59 6.35 0.60
C GLY A 54 5.19 5.53 1.73
N VAL A 55 6.25 6.05 2.32
CA VAL A 55 6.93 5.46 3.47
C VAL A 55 6.94 6.50 4.58
N PHE A 56 6.54 6.10 5.79
CA PHE A 56 6.29 7.03 6.88
C PHE A 56 6.86 6.55 8.21
N THR A 57 7.17 7.53 9.08
CA THR A 57 7.51 7.30 10.48
C THR A 57 6.23 7.03 11.29
N GLU A 58 6.41 6.71 12.58
CA GLU A 58 5.29 6.56 13.51
C GLU A 58 4.42 7.83 13.58
N ASP A 59 5.04 9.00 13.42
CA ASP A 59 4.35 10.30 13.42
C ASP A 59 3.82 10.69 12.05
N TRP A 60 3.84 9.77 11.08
CA TRP A 60 3.38 10.01 9.71
C TRP A 60 4.21 11.03 8.93
N ARG A 61 5.47 11.19 9.28
CA ARG A 61 6.40 12.00 8.49
C ARG A 61 6.93 11.19 7.31
N PRO A 62 6.97 11.78 6.11
CA PRO A 62 7.49 11.07 4.95
C PRO A 62 8.98 10.73 5.12
N ILE A 63 9.33 9.53 4.68
CA ILE A 63 10.73 9.07 4.62
C ILE A 63 11.11 8.89 3.17
N PRO A 64 12.26 9.43 2.72
CA PRO A 64 12.73 9.22 1.36
C PRO A 64 12.98 7.74 1.08
N PHE A 65 12.59 7.30 -0.09
CA PHE A 65 12.82 5.92 -0.53
C PHE A 65 13.05 5.89 -2.03
N VAL A 66 13.63 4.80 -2.51
CA VAL A 66 13.86 4.55 -3.93
C VAL A 66 13.03 3.35 -4.35
N SER A 67 12.28 3.51 -5.42
CA SER A 67 11.52 2.47 -6.07
C SER A 67 11.51 2.75 -7.56
N GLN A 68 11.23 1.75 -8.37
CA GLN A 68 11.17 1.93 -9.82
C GLN A 68 10.17 3.03 -10.19
N TYR A 69 9.02 3.05 -9.52
CA TYR A 69 8.01 4.10 -9.67
C TYR A 69 7.48 4.50 -8.31
N LYS A 70 7.14 5.78 -8.14
CA LYS A 70 6.40 6.24 -6.96
C LYS A 70 4.90 6.08 -7.14
N VAL A 71 4.44 6.18 -8.38
CA VAL A 71 3.04 5.93 -8.76
C VAL A 71 3.03 4.75 -9.72
N TRP A 72 2.32 3.70 -9.31
CA TRP A 72 2.24 2.45 -10.07
C TRP A 72 0.93 2.39 -10.81
N LYS A 73 1.01 2.05 -12.10
CA LYS A 73 -0.18 1.71 -12.89
C LYS A 73 -0.44 0.21 -12.73
N ILE A 74 -1.56 -0.12 -12.10
CA ILE A 74 -1.96 -1.50 -11.86
C ILE A 74 -3.34 -1.68 -12.46
N PRO A 75 -3.47 -2.32 -13.64
CA PRO A 75 -4.77 -2.55 -14.26
C PRO A 75 -5.69 -3.39 -13.36
N TYR A 76 -6.97 -3.30 -13.61
CA TYR A 76 -7.97 -4.06 -12.87
C TYR A 76 -7.64 -5.55 -12.86
N LEU A 77 -7.70 -6.16 -11.69
CA LEU A 77 -7.38 -7.57 -11.41
C LEU A 77 -5.93 -7.97 -11.72
N SER A 78 -5.03 -6.99 -11.78
CA SER A 78 -3.60 -7.25 -11.97
C SER A 78 -2.83 -7.13 -10.66
N THR A 79 -1.68 -7.80 -10.61
CA THR A 79 -0.78 -7.80 -9.46
C THR A 79 0.56 -7.24 -9.87
N VAL A 80 1.17 -6.44 -9.01
CA VAL A 80 2.51 -5.89 -9.19
C VAL A 80 3.32 -6.13 -7.93
N SER A 81 4.54 -6.60 -8.08
CA SER A 81 5.53 -6.70 -6.99
C SER A 81 6.65 -5.71 -7.24
N PHE A 82 7.10 -5.04 -6.19
CA PHE A 82 8.13 -4.02 -6.31
C PHE A 82 8.99 -3.96 -5.06
N ASP A 83 10.21 -3.50 -5.25
CA ASP A 83 11.16 -3.31 -4.16
C ASP A 83 11.19 -1.86 -3.73
N ILE A 84 11.27 -1.66 -2.43
CA ILE A 84 11.45 -0.35 -1.81
C ILE A 84 12.82 -0.35 -1.15
N PHE A 85 13.67 0.58 -1.53
CA PHE A 85 15.00 0.76 -0.96
C PHE A 85 15.02 1.97 -0.05
N ILE A 86 15.55 1.81 1.15
CA ILE A 86 15.58 2.84 2.18
C ILE A 86 16.99 2.94 2.72
N ARG A 87 17.48 4.17 2.91
CA ARG A 87 18.81 4.39 3.46
C ARG A 87 18.92 3.75 4.85
N ASP A 88 20.11 3.19 5.17
CA ASP A 88 20.35 2.55 6.46
C ASP A 88 19.96 3.45 7.63
N GLN A 89 20.29 4.74 7.54
CA GLN A 89 20.00 5.71 8.60
C GLN A 89 18.50 5.95 8.81
N ASP A 90 17.68 5.71 7.80
CA ASP A 90 16.23 5.90 7.85
C ASP A 90 15.45 4.61 8.14
N ALA A 91 16.07 3.47 7.88
CA ALA A 91 15.38 2.18 7.97
C ALA A 91 14.75 1.90 9.34
N LYS A 92 15.43 2.32 10.42
CA LYS A 92 14.92 2.14 11.78
C LYS A 92 13.73 3.02 12.11
N LYS A 93 13.55 4.10 11.36
CA LYS A 93 12.47 5.05 11.57
C LYS A 93 11.19 4.69 10.83
N VAL A 94 11.26 3.75 9.88
CA VAL A 94 10.11 3.36 9.07
C VAL A 94 9.12 2.60 9.94
N THR A 95 7.89 3.07 9.96
CA THR A 95 6.79 2.39 10.64
C THR A 95 5.72 1.93 9.67
N TYR A 96 5.42 2.73 8.64
CA TYR A 96 4.35 2.42 7.70
C TYR A 96 4.84 2.51 6.26
N ILE A 97 4.39 1.55 5.45
CA ILE A 97 4.47 1.59 4.00
C ILE A 97 3.04 1.61 3.50
N CYS A 98 2.67 2.64 2.75
CA CYS A 98 1.29 2.86 2.36
C CYS A 98 1.14 2.93 0.84
N SER A 99 -0.02 2.52 0.37
CA SER A 99 -0.45 2.74 -1.01
C SER A 99 -1.76 3.50 -1.00
N GLN A 100 -1.87 4.49 -1.88
CA GLN A 100 -3.07 5.32 -1.99
C GLN A 100 -3.52 5.41 -3.44
N SER A 101 -4.82 5.20 -3.65
CA SER A 101 -5.39 5.33 -4.99
C SER A 101 -5.32 6.76 -5.49
N LYS A 102 -4.99 6.93 -6.77
CA LYS A 102 -4.91 8.22 -7.45
C LYS A 102 -5.86 8.24 -8.63
N LEU A 103 -6.57 9.35 -8.78
CA LEU A 103 -7.44 9.56 -9.92
C LEU A 103 -6.67 10.20 -11.07
N LYS A 104 -6.98 9.77 -12.29
CA LYS A 104 -6.53 10.47 -13.49
C LYS A 104 -7.25 11.82 -13.59
N LYS A 105 -6.56 12.83 -14.11
CA LYS A 105 -7.15 14.15 -14.36
C LYS A 105 -8.41 14.08 -15.22
N ASP A 106 -8.47 13.13 -16.15
CA ASP A 106 -9.59 12.97 -17.07
C ASP A 106 -10.84 12.39 -16.40
N ASN A 107 -10.70 11.83 -15.21
CA ASN A 107 -11.80 11.25 -14.44
C ASN A 107 -12.31 12.17 -13.33
N ALA A 108 -12.00 13.45 -13.39
CA ALA A 108 -12.39 14.44 -12.38
C ALA A 108 -13.91 14.56 -12.17
N LYS A 109 -14.70 14.01 -13.07
CA LYS A 109 -16.18 14.01 -13.00
C LYS A 109 -16.74 12.83 -12.21
N ARG A 110 -15.93 11.86 -11.83
CA ARG A 110 -16.38 10.70 -11.06
C ARG A 110 -15.99 10.87 -9.61
N THR A 111 -16.96 10.78 -8.74
CA THR A 111 -16.72 10.64 -7.31
C THR A 111 -16.19 9.23 -7.04
N ALA A 112 -14.90 9.04 -7.23
CA ALA A 112 -14.26 7.80 -6.78
C ALA A 112 -13.78 7.97 -5.34
N VAL A 113 -14.08 6.99 -4.53
CA VAL A 113 -13.60 6.98 -3.15
C VAL A 113 -12.09 6.72 -3.15
N SER A 114 -11.34 7.63 -2.56
CA SER A 114 -9.91 7.42 -2.34
C SER A 114 -9.72 6.34 -1.30
N SER A 115 -8.86 5.36 -1.58
CA SER A 115 -8.53 4.30 -0.65
C SER A 115 -7.05 4.31 -0.32
N ARG A 116 -6.74 4.08 0.96
CA ARG A 116 -5.37 4.02 1.46
C ARG A 116 -5.21 2.76 2.30
N ILE A 117 -4.17 2.00 2.01
CA ILE A 117 -3.79 0.81 2.79
C ILE A 117 -2.36 1.00 3.27
N CYS A 118 -2.14 0.71 4.55
CA CYS A 118 -0.80 0.79 5.13
C CYS A 118 -0.41 -0.55 5.74
N SER A 119 0.82 -0.97 5.46
CA SER A 119 1.46 -2.09 6.11
C SER A 119 2.38 -1.58 7.21
N LYS A 120 2.31 -2.19 8.38
CA LYS A 120 3.17 -1.81 9.51
C LYS A 120 4.44 -2.62 9.49
N VAL A 121 5.56 -1.93 9.40
CA VAL A 121 6.88 -2.58 9.34
C VAL A 121 7.18 -3.27 10.66
N LYS A 122 7.61 -4.53 10.57
CA LYS A 122 8.03 -5.31 11.73
C LYS A 122 9.41 -4.86 12.19
N LYS A 123 9.50 -4.39 13.44
CA LYS A 123 10.76 -3.97 14.01
C LYS A 123 11.59 -5.16 14.47
N VAL A 124 12.92 -5.00 14.49
CA VAL A 124 13.82 -6.01 15.00
C VAL A 124 13.47 -6.29 16.48
N GLY A 125 13.22 -7.55 16.80
CA GLY A 125 12.83 -7.97 18.15
C GLY A 125 11.31 -8.04 18.38
N GLU A 126 10.48 -7.60 17.47
CA GLU A 126 9.02 -7.84 17.49
C GLU A 126 8.71 -9.21 16.91
N GLU A 127 7.96 -9.98 17.63
CA GLU A 127 7.44 -11.28 17.15
C GLU A 127 5.98 -11.19 16.76
#